data_d10854bd306aa2c82595321c49aaf861
#
_entry.id   d10854bd306aa2c82595321c49aaf861
#
_cell.length_a   1.000
_cell.length_b   1.000
_cell.length_c   1.000
_cell.angle_alpha   90.00
_cell.angle_beta   90.00
_cell.angle_gamma   90.00
#
_symmetry.space_group_name_H-M   'P 1'
#
loop_
_entity.id
_entity.type
_entity.pdbx_description
1 polymer ?
#
loop_
_entity_poly.entity_id
_entity_poly.type
_entity_poly.pdbx_seq_one_letter_code
_entity_poly.pdbx_strand_id
1 'polypeptide(L)'
;MLVSECQVETMKHIELVRKYLRFFTDKLTTRGVEHDKLKLESPEVEIFTEYTPKLAEATYGSEEYNNFLREMGVALQHHYANYRHHPEHFEKGINDMTLIDIVEMLCDWRAAAARQLDGNLLKSIEVNAERFGYGEQLKQIFINTAKMFDEQT
;
A
#
# COMPACT_ATOMS: atom_id res chain seq x y z
N MET A 1 34.52 6.06 29.83
CA MET A 1 33.55 7.08 29.39
C MET A 1 32.76 7.56 30.58
N LEU A 2 32.69 8.86 30.80
CA LEU A 2 31.88 9.44 31.89
C LEU A 2 30.39 9.33 31.52
N VAL A 3 29.52 9.33 32.56
CA VAL A 3 28.05 9.29 32.34
C VAL A 3 27.60 10.44 31.43
N SER A 4 28.14 11.65 31.65
CA SER A 4 27.82 12.83 30.82
C SER A 4 28.25 12.69 29.38
N GLU A 5 29.37 12.06 29.08
CA GLU A 5 29.83 11.78 27.72
C GLU A 5 28.89 10.77 27.03
N CYS A 6 28.50 9.71 27.75
CA CYS A 6 27.55 8.74 27.26
C CYS A 6 26.18 9.37 26.96
N GLN A 7 25.69 10.28 27.81
CA GLN A 7 24.44 11.02 27.57
C GLN A 7 24.52 11.89 26.33
N VAL A 8 25.63 12.59 26.09
CA VAL A 8 25.84 13.40 24.88
C VAL A 8 25.80 12.55 23.64
N GLU A 9 26.50 11.41 23.64
CA GLU A 9 26.48 10.50 22.46
C GLU A 9 25.08 9.89 22.24
N THR A 10 24.38 9.55 23.30
CA THR A 10 22.97 9.08 23.20
C THR A 10 22.07 10.16 22.61
N MET A 11 22.21 11.41 23.02
CA MET A 11 21.42 12.51 22.45
C MET A 11 21.68 12.70 20.95
N LYS A 12 22.95 12.63 20.53
CA LYS A 12 23.30 12.67 19.08
C LYS A 12 22.64 11.53 18.31
N HIS A 13 22.65 10.31 18.86
CA HIS A 13 21.99 9.17 18.25
C HIS A 13 20.46 9.39 18.13
N ILE A 14 19.82 9.88 19.19
CA ILE A 14 18.39 10.19 19.18
C ILE A 14 18.05 11.21 18.09
N GLU A 15 18.84 12.27 17.93
CA GLU A 15 18.62 13.27 16.88
C GLU A 15 18.78 12.69 15.46
N LEU A 16 19.74 11.80 15.26
CA LEU A 16 19.89 11.09 13.97
C LEU A 16 18.68 10.18 13.69
N VAL A 17 18.18 9.44 14.67
CA VAL A 17 16.97 8.61 14.52
C VAL A 17 15.77 9.49 14.16
N ARG A 18 15.58 10.61 14.85
CA ARG A 18 14.51 11.59 14.55
C ARG A 18 14.60 12.12 13.13
N LYS A 19 15.82 12.43 12.65
CA LYS A 19 16.05 12.87 11.26
C LYS A 19 15.58 11.81 10.25
N TYR A 20 15.93 10.53 10.47
CA TYR A 20 15.51 9.46 9.56
C TYR A 20 14.02 9.16 9.65
N LEU A 21 13.40 9.24 10.83
CA LEU A 21 11.94 9.13 10.95
C LEU A 21 11.22 10.24 10.19
N ARG A 22 11.70 11.49 10.26
CA ARG A 22 11.15 12.59 9.43
C ARG A 22 11.26 12.32 7.95
N PHE A 23 12.37 11.76 7.48
CA PHE A 23 12.50 11.36 6.07
C PHE A 23 11.35 10.44 5.64
N PHE A 24 10.98 9.43 6.45
CA PHE A 24 9.87 8.54 6.13
C PHE A 24 8.52 9.27 6.15
N THR A 25 8.26 10.09 7.16
CA THR A 25 6.99 10.85 7.25
C THR A 25 6.82 11.82 6.08
N ASP A 26 7.87 12.52 5.68
CA ASP A 26 7.84 13.44 4.54
C ASP A 26 7.57 12.70 3.22
N LYS A 27 8.24 11.55 3.03
CA LYS A 27 8.01 10.70 1.85
C LYS A 27 6.61 10.13 1.80
N LEU A 28 6.09 9.63 2.90
CA LEU A 28 4.71 9.10 2.98
C LEU A 28 3.67 10.21 2.76
N THR A 29 3.90 11.41 3.29
CA THR A 29 3.03 12.56 3.04
C THR A 29 2.96 12.89 1.55
N THR A 30 4.12 12.94 0.88
CA THR A 30 4.18 13.17 -0.57
C THR A 30 3.43 12.06 -1.33
N ARG A 31 3.63 10.79 -0.96
CA ARG A 31 2.92 9.66 -1.58
C ARG A 31 1.42 9.77 -1.41
N GLY A 32 0.92 10.15 -0.23
CA GLY A 32 -0.51 10.37 0.00
C GLY A 32 -1.10 11.50 -0.87
N VAL A 33 -0.34 12.56 -1.12
CA VAL A 33 -0.76 13.65 -2.02
C VAL A 33 -0.80 13.19 -3.48
N GLU A 34 0.14 12.36 -3.93
CA GLU A 34 0.25 11.90 -5.32
C GLU A 34 -0.52 10.60 -5.61
N HIS A 35 -1.00 9.92 -4.56
CA HIS A 35 -1.67 8.62 -4.67
C HIS A 35 -2.82 8.67 -5.67
N ASP A 36 -2.78 7.80 -6.65
CA ASP A 36 -3.85 7.57 -7.63
C ASP A 36 -4.32 8.78 -8.45
N LYS A 37 -3.58 9.87 -8.49
CA LYS A 37 -3.98 11.09 -9.23
C LYS A 37 -4.32 10.83 -10.69
N LEU A 38 -3.61 9.90 -11.34
CA LEU A 38 -3.86 9.58 -12.75
C LEU A 38 -5.23 8.94 -12.99
N LYS A 39 -5.87 8.38 -11.95
CA LYS A 39 -7.27 7.92 -12.04
C LYS A 39 -8.26 9.08 -12.29
N LEU A 40 -7.84 10.32 -12.09
CA LEU A 40 -8.63 11.52 -12.36
C LEU A 40 -8.43 12.07 -13.76
N GLU A 41 -7.54 11.47 -14.55
CA GLU A 41 -7.14 11.93 -15.88
C GLU A 41 -7.21 10.79 -16.91
N SER A 42 -7.33 11.14 -18.21
CA SER A 42 -7.25 10.18 -19.31
C SER A 42 -5.82 9.58 -19.39
N PRO A 43 -5.64 8.29 -19.68
CA PRO A 43 -6.65 7.30 -20.11
C PRO A 43 -7.32 6.50 -18.97
N GLU A 44 -7.05 6.82 -17.71
CA GLU A 44 -7.54 6.02 -16.59
C GLU A 44 -8.97 6.40 -16.19
N VAL A 45 -9.31 7.69 -16.15
CA VAL A 45 -10.60 8.18 -15.63
C VAL A 45 -11.82 7.53 -16.27
N GLU A 46 -11.81 7.33 -17.58
CA GLU A 46 -12.94 6.76 -18.31
C GLU A 46 -13.18 5.30 -17.89
N ILE A 47 -12.11 4.52 -17.83
CA ILE A 47 -12.16 3.08 -17.51
C ILE A 47 -12.46 2.89 -16.03
N PHE A 48 -11.79 3.63 -15.16
CA PHE A 48 -12.07 3.55 -13.71
C PHE A 48 -13.49 4.04 -13.35
N THR A 49 -14.03 5.01 -14.08
CA THR A 49 -15.45 5.44 -13.92
C THR A 49 -16.42 4.30 -14.17
N GLU A 50 -16.17 3.49 -15.21
CA GLU A 50 -17.02 2.34 -15.54
C GLU A 50 -16.87 1.19 -14.53
N TYR A 51 -15.62 0.84 -14.16
CA TYR A 51 -15.35 -0.39 -13.43
C TYR A 51 -15.32 -0.22 -11.90
N THR A 52 -15.11 0.97 -11.35
CA THR A 52 -15.09 1.18 -9.89
C THR A 52 -16.40 0.72 -9.20
N PRO A 53 -17.60 1.01 -9.72
CA PRO A 53 -18.84 0.49 -9.14
C PRO A 53 -18.93 -1.03 -9.21
N LYS A 54 -18.56 -1.63 -10.33
CA LYS A 54 -18.58 -3.09 -10.53
C LYS A 54 -17.64 -3.80 -9.56
N LEU A 55 -16.41 -3.27 -9.38
CA LEU A 55 -15.44 -3.80 -8.44
C LEU A 55 -15.89 -3.68 -6.97
N ALA A 56 -16.61 -2.61 -6.63
CA ALA A 56 -17.14 -2.40 -5.28
C ALA A 56 -18.22 -3.42 -4.90
N GLU A 57 -19.00 -3.91 -5.87
CA GLU A 57 -20.04 -4.92 -5.68
C GLU A 57 -19.52 -6.36 -5.73
N ALA A 58 -18.40 -6.59 -6.39
CA ALA A 58 -17.78 -7.90 -6.50
C ALA A 58 -16.96 -8.28 -5.25
N THR A 59 -16.96 -9.56 -4.87
CA THR A 59 -16.11 -10.05 -3.80
C THR A 59 -14.63 -9.98 -4.22
N TYR A 60 -13.81 -9.33 -3.41
CA TYR A 60 -12.38 -9.18 -3.69
C TYR A 60 -11.68 -10.53 -3.92
N GLY A 61 -10.98 -10.64 -5.04
CA GLY A 61 -10.27 -11.87 -5.45
C GLY A 61 -11.16 -12.95 -6.06
N SER A 62 -12.47 -12.73 -6.24
CA SER A 62 -13.36 -13.64 -6.95
C SER A 62 -13.03 -13.72 -8.44
N GLU A 63 -13.57 -14.72 -9.14
CA GLU A 63 -13.43 -14.85 -10.59
C GLU A 63 -14.02 -13.63 -11.32
N GLU A 64 -15.19 -13.17 -10.88
CA GLU A 64 -15.84 -11.97 -11.42
C GLU A 64 -14.97 -10.72 -11.25
N TYR A 65 -14.43 -10.50 -10.03
CA TYR A 65 -13.49 -9.40 -9.74
C TYR A 65 -12.28 -9.45 -10.67
N ASN A 66 -11.68 -10.62 -10.84
CA ASN A 66 -10.52 -10.82 -11.70
C ASN A 66 -10.86 -10.64 -13.20
N ASN A 67 -12.10 -10.94 -13.62
CA ASN A 67 -12.57 -10.66 -14.97
C ASN A 67 -12.62 -9.16 -15.23
N PHE A 68 -13.19 -8.38 -14.32
CA PHE A 68 -13.20 -6.91 -14.44
C PHE A 68 -11.78 -6.33 -14.52
N LEU A 69 -10.84 -6.83 -13.71
CA LEU A 69 -9.44 -6.39 -13.83
C LEU A 69 -8.83 -6.69 -15.21
N ARG A 70 -9.18 -7.84 -15.83
CA ARG A 70 -8.72 -8.17 -17.19
C ARG A 70 -9.32 -7.23 -18.25
N GLU A 71 -10.59 -6.87 -18.12
CA GLU A 71 -11.28 -5.94 -19.01
C GLU A 71 -10.74 -4.52 -18.92
N MET A 72 -10.28 -4.10 -17.73
CA MET A 72 -9.64 -2.80 -17.50
C MET A 72 -8.26 -2.66 -18.18
N GLY A 73 -7.64 -3.73 -18.59
CA GLY A 73 -6.40 -3.92 -19.33
C GLY A 73 -5.46 -2.71 -19.45
N VAL A 74 -5.69 -1.85 -20.46
CA VAL A 74 -4.81 -0.70 -20.76
C VAL A 74 -4.73 0.30 -19.61
N ALA A 75 -5.83 0.59 -18.91
CA ALA A 75 -5.83 1.51 -17.77
C ALA A 75 -5.01 0.95 -16.61
N LEU A 76 -5.11 -0.35 -16.32
CA LEU A 76 -4.30 -0.99 -15.28
C LEU A 76 -2.82 -1.03 -15.65
N GLN A 77 -2.48 -1.31 -16.91
CA GLN A 77 -1.08 -1.26 -17.36
C GLN A 77 -0.49 0.13 -17.18
N HIS A 78 -1.22 1.18 -17.58
CA HIS A 78 -0.80 2.57 -17.37
C HIS A 78 -0.65 2.88 -15.90
N HIS A 79 -1.62 2.49 -15.08
CA HIS A 79 -1.61 2.68 -13.63
C HIS A 79 -0.40 2.02 -12.97
N TYR A 80 -0.17 0.73 -13.21
CA TYR A 80 0.96 -0.01 -12.65
C TYR A 80 2.33 0.53 -13.12
N ALA A 81 2.43 1.02 -14.34
CA ALA A 81 3.66 1.63 -14.83
C ALA A 81 4.04 2.92 -14.08
N ASN A 82 3.06 3.64 -13.53
CA ASN A 82 3.26 4.94 -12.90
C ASN A 82 3.25 4.91 -11.36
N TYR A 83 2.68 3.87 -10.73
CA TYR A 83 2.49 3.83 -9.28
C TYR A 83 3.24 2.69 -8.60
N ARG A 84 4.16 3.06 -7.72
CA ARG A 84 5.07 2.16 -7.01
C ARG A 84 4.43 1.38 -5.85
N HIS A 85 3.23 1.71 -5.44
CA HIS A 85 2.51 0.96 -4.41
C HIS A 85 1.88 -0.34 -4.95
N HIS A 86 2.03 -0.61 -6.23
CA HIS A 86 1.63 -1.86 -6.86
C HIS A 86 2.84 -2.77 -7.11
N PRO A 87 2.84 -4.02 -6.63
CA PRO A 87 3.91 -4.97 -6.92
C PRO A 87 4.15 -5.18 -8.42
N GLU A 88 3.11 -5.04 -9.25
CA GLU A 88 3.17 -5.14 -10.70
C GLU A 88 4.03 -4.05 -11.37
N HIS A 89 4.34 -2.97 -10.65
CA HIS A 89 5.28 -1.95 -11.10
C HIS A 89 6.71 -2.49 -11.26
N PHE A 90 7.06 -3.52 -10.51
CA PHE A 90 8.42 -4.00 -10.37
C PHE A 90 8.62 -5.36 -11.03
N GLU A 91 9.82 -5.58 -11.56
CA GLU A 91 10.19 -6.86 -12.18
C GLU A 91 10.08 -8.05 -11.21
N LYS A 92 10.52 -7.85 -9.94
CA LYS A 92 10.47 -8.88 -8.90
C LYS A 92 9.36 -8.65 -7.86
N GLY A 93 8.35 -7.85 -8.23
CA GLY A 93 7.22 -7.56 -7.36
C GLY A 93 7.63 -7.01 -5.99
N ILE A 94 7.11 -7.59 -4.93
CA ILE A 94 7.36 -7.17 -3.53
C ILE A 94 8.87 -7.09 -3.19
N ASN A 95 9.70 -7.92 -3.79
CA ASN A 95 11.14 -7.95 -3.47
C ASN A 95 11.89 -6.67 -3.92
N ASP A 96 11.36 -5.93 -4.86
CA ASP A 96 11.95 -4.68 -5.33
C ASP A 96 11.31 -3.43 -4.69
N MET A 97 10.28 -3.61 -3.85
CA MET A 97 9.59 -2.52 -3.16
C MET A 97 10.40 -1.99 -1.96
N THR A 98 10.29 -0.70 -1.71
CA THR A 98 10.76 -0.07 -0.49
C THR A 98 9.70 -0.13 0.62
N LEU A 99 10.08 0.14 1.89
CA LEU A 99 9.12 0.25 2.99
C LEU A 99 8.07 1.33 2.72
N ILE A 100 8.41 2.41 2.01
CA ILE A 100 7.45 3.46 1.63
C ILE A 100 6.40 2.91 0.67
N ASP A 101 6.83 2.15 -0.34
CA ASP A 101 5.93 1.52 -1.31
C ASP A 101 4.99 0.52 -0.60
N ILE A 102 5.52 -0.26 0.34
CA ILE A 102 4.76 -1.26 1.13
C ILE A 102 3.75 -0.59 2.07
N VAL A 103 4.11 0.50 2.74
CA VAL A 103 3.17 1.23 3.60
C VAL A 103 2.05 1.84 2.78
N GLU A 104 2.35 2.48 1.64
CA GLU A 104 1.34 3.02 0.73
C GLU A 104 0.40 1.92 0.22
N MET A 105 0.94 0.78 -0.21
CA MET A 105 0.17 -0.39 -0.66
C MET A 105 -0.80 -0.88 0.42
N LEU A 106 -0.36 -1.02 1.67
CA LEU A 106 -1.23 -1.46 2.77
C LEU A 106 -2.33 -0.45 3.07
N CYS A 107 -2.02 0.86 2.99
CA CYS A 107 -3.01 1.92 3.14
C CYS A 107 -4.05 1.89 2.02
N ASP A 108 -3.63 1.63 0.78
CA ASP A 108 -4.53 1.46 -0.36
C ASP A 108 -5.47 0.26 -0.15
N TRP A 109 -4.95 -0.90 0.26
CA TRP A 109 -5.79 -2.07 0.59
C TRP A 109 -6.80 -1.77 1.70
N ARG A 110 -6.40 -1.00 2.74
CA ARG A 110 -7.32 -0.59 3.81
C ARG A 110 -8.43 0.31 3.29
N ALA A 111 -8.09 1.29 2.44
CA ALA A 111 -9.04 2.19 1.82
C ALA A 111 -9.99 1.46 0.85
N ALA A 112 -9.47 0.52 0.06
CA ALA A 112 -10.28 -0.32 -0.83
C ALA A 112 -11.25 -1.21 -0.04
N ALA A 113 -10.79 -1.87 1.02
CA ALA A 113 -11.64 -2.68 1.90
C ALA A 113 -12.77 -1.84 2.54
N ALA A 114 -12.51 -0.59 2.90
CA ALA A 114 -13.53 0.29 3.48
C ALA A 114 -14.65 0.67 2.49
N ARG A 115 -14.40 0.56 1.17
CA ARG A 115 -15.39 0.89 0.13
C ARG A 115 -16.22 -0.32 -0.33
N GLN A 116 -15.77 -1.54 -0.08
CA GLN A 116 -16.47 -2.76 -0.47
C GLN A 116 -17.52 -3.15 0.58
N LEU A 117 -18.65 -3.71 0.14
CA LEU A 117 -19.75 -4.13 1.02
C LEU A 117 -19.31 -5.18 2.03
N ASP A 118 -18.47 -6.12 1.62
CA ASP A 118 -17.91 -7.19 2.45
C ASP A 118 -16.40 -7.01 2.71
N GLY A 119 -15.92 -5.79 2.57
CA GLY A 119 -14.50 -5.47 2.62
C GLY A 119 -13.85 -5.80 3.96
N ASN A 120 -12.80 -6.59 3.91
CA ASN A 120 -12.05 -7.03 5.08
C ASN A 120 -10.55 -7.02 4.78
N LEU A 121 -9.81 -6.14 5.47
CA LEU A 121 -8.37 -5.98 5.25
C LEU A 121 -7.60 -7.27 5.54
N LEU A 122 -7.97 -8.03 6.59
CA LEU A 122 -7.27 -9.29 6.91
C LEU A 122 -7.45 -10.32 5.80
N LYS A 123 -8.67 -10.42 5.21
CA LYS A 123 -8.92 -11.27 4.04
C LYS A 123 -8.12 -10.79 2.82
N SER A 124 -8.01 -9.47 2.61
CA SER A 124 -7.19 -8.90 1.53
C SER A 124 -5.72 -9.26 1.69
N ILE A 125 -5.18 -9.23 2.91
CA ILE A 125 -3.80 -9.65 3.21
C ILE A 125 -3.57 -11.12 2.83
N GLU A 126 -4.51 -12.01 3.15
CA GLU A 126 -4.40 -13.44 2.78
C GLU A 126 -4.43 -13.65 1.26
N VAL A 127 -5.40 -13.06 0.57
CA VAL A 127 -5.52 -13.15 -0.90
C VAL A 127 -4.26 -12.59 -1.59
N ASN A 128 -3.74 -11.47 -1.11
CA ASN A 128 -2.56 -10.85 -1.68
C ASN A 128 -1.26 -11.60 -1.33
N ALA A 129 -1.21 -12.38 -0.23
CA ALA A 129 -0.09 -13.26 0.04
C ALA A 129 0.08 -14.33 -1.06
N GLU A 130 -1.03 -14.90 -1.52
CA GLU A 130 -1.04 -15.85 -2.64
C GLU A 130 -0.72 -15.14 -3.96
N ARG A 131 -1.35 -13.98 -4.22
CA ARG A 131 -1.20 -13.22 -5.45
C ARG A 131 0.22 -12.72 -5.68
N PHE A 132 0.87 -12.18 -4.65
CA PHE A 132 2.18 -11.53 -4.73
C PHE A 132 3.32 -12.35 -4.16
N GLY A 133 3.05 -13.51 -3.58
CA GLY A 133 4.04 -14.48 -3.13
C GLY A 133 4.91 -14.04 -1.96
N TYR A 134 4.42 -13.13 -1.09
CA TYR A 134 5.20 -12.73 0.09
C TYR A 134 5.08 -13.74 1.24
N GLY A 135 6.17 -13.87 2.02
CA GLY A 135 6.27 -14.89 3.08
C GLY A 135 5.53 -14.51 4.36
N GLU A 136 5.43 -15.49 5.27
CA GLU A 136 4.73 -15.37 6.56
C GLU A 136 5.21 -14.20 7.43
N GLN A 137 6.50 -13.84 7.36
CA GLN A 137 7.02 -12.71 8.14
C GLN A 137 6.38 -11.38 7.73
N LEU A 138 6.33 -11.07 6.42
CA LEU A 138 5.71 -9.85 5.93
C LEU A 138 4.19 -9.88 6.15
N LYS A 139 3.56 -11.01 5.91
CA LYS A 139 2.14 -11.23 6.19
C LYS A 139 1.80 -10.92 7.65
N GLN A 140 2.60 -11.43 8.60
CA GLN A 140 2.38 -11.17 10.02
C GLN A 140 2.57 -9.68 10.38
N ILE A 141 3.53 -8.99 9.74
CA ILE A 141 3.72 -7.55 9.90
C ILE A 141 2.47 -6.79 9.42
N PHE A 142 1.91 -7.16 8.27
CA PHE A 142 0.65 -6.57 7.77
C PHE A 142 -0.50 -6.80 8.74
N ILE A 143 -0.68 -8.02 9.26
CA ILE A 143 -1.74 -8.36 10.22
C ILE A 143 -1.59 -7.51 11.50
N ASN A 144 -0.37 -7.38 12.03
CA ASN A 144 -0.12 -6.58 13.23
C ASN A 144 -0.41 -5.09 12.97
N THR A 145 -0.05 -4.58 11.80
CA THR A 145 -0.32 -3.19 11.41
C THR A 145 -1.80 -2.94 11.16
N ALA A 146 -2.51 -3.90 10.57
CA ALA A 146 -3.96 -3.80 10.33
C ALA A 146 -4.74 -3.60 11.64
N LYS A 147 -4.35 -4.25 12.72
CA LYS A 147 -4.97 -4.08 14.06
C LYS A 147 -4.86 -2.65 14.58
N MET A 148 -3.79 -1.92 14.23
CA MET A 148 -3.61 -0.53 14.65
C MET A 148 -4.62 0.42 13.99
N PHE A 149 -5.15 0.09 12.81
CA PHE A 149 -6.19 0.89 12.17
C PHE A 149 -7.53 0.77 12.90
N ASP A 150 -7.82 -0.39 13.50
CA ASP A 150 -9.08 -0.65 14.20
C ASP A 150 -9.11 -0.02 15.61
N GLU A 151 -7.93 0.20 16.22
CA GLU A 151 -7.80 0.84 17.54
C GLU A 151 -8.02 2.38 17.49
N GLN A 152 -8.07 2.98 16.30
CA GLN A 152 -8.24 4.43 16.10
C GLN A 152 -9.67 4.82 15.68
N THR A 153 -10.58 3.87 15.53
CA THR A 153 -11.99 4.07 15.21
C THR A 153 -12.87 3.84 16.42
#